data_ce2142c725473b3d022ce35675d05f3a
#
_entry.id   ce2142c725473b3d022ce35675d05f3a
#
_cell.length_a   1.000
_cell.length_b   1.000
_cell.length_c   1.000
_cell.angle_alpha   90.00
_cell.angle_beta   90.00
_cell.angle_gamma   90.00
#
_symmetry.space_group_name_H-M   'P 1'
#
loop_
_entity.id
_entity.type
_entity.pdbx_description
1 polymer ?
#
loop_
_entity_poly.entity_id
_entity_poly.type
_entity_poly.pdbx_seq_one_letter_code
_entity_poly.pdbx_strand_id
1 'polypeptide(L)'
;MEPWEAPVRLLPLRLPPVHGEVFGWYLHRLAAANHVTSGQLAKTLTPFKNALIGKRTDTLWRWTPMVLPRLALLTGLAPETLRMLLPAISRIEARTGGEVIRYRRRLYVACSHCMHRRGITEPVLAHRPADLQLCRRHGIWLDGNRQYRVGHLPELVTAQHRHRRIARRFPDTLEAATKEAQHMVRSWLLNKKQPHLLSRWNDRLAQLPPKEATYENIIRRRVDEREYIATYPEFVTMLGMVADPAWRARRAPRQWVNLSQHRRTIDAVYAEAERRLNVPSLREKRQSHTFSNDALFRWTDSSGRSLMLVITPEDHNALRDDSQRN
;
A
#
# COMPACT_ATOMS: atom_id res chain seq x y z
N MET A 1 6.49 -45.68 8.31
CA MET A 1 6.90 -44.73 7.29
C MET A 1 6.06 -43.45 7.48
N GLU A 2 6.71 -42.39 7.81
CA GLU A 2 6.02 -41.11 8.01
C GLU A 2 5.61 -40.51 6.65
N PRO A 3 4.53 -39.73 6.58
CA PRO A 3 4.01 -39.22 5.30
C PRO A 3 5.03 -38.50 4.41
N TRP A 4 6.05 -37.86 5.01
CA TRP A 4 7.12 -37.18 4.24
C TRP A 4 8.21 -38.13 3.75
N GLU A 5 8.27 -39.37 4.23
CA GLU A 5 9.20 -40.41 3.75
C GLU A 5 8.62 -41.14 2.55
N ALA A 6 7.28 -41.07 2.38
CA ALA A 6 6.63 -41.66 1.24
C ALA A 6 7.04 -41.00 -0.07
N PRO A 7 7.15 -41.74 -1.18
CA PRO A 7 7.42 -41.20 -2.48
C PRO A 7 6.27 -40.24 -2.88
N VAL A 8 6.64 -39.02 -3.24
CA VAL A 8 5.68 -38.01 -3.69
C VAL A 8 5.22 -38.34 -5.09
N ARG A 9 3.91 -38.31 -5.32
CA ARG A 9 3.31 -38.53 -6.65
C ARG A 9 2.60 -37.27 -7.10
N LEU A 10 2.48 -37.11 -8.40
CA LEU A 10 1.69 -36.03 -8.99
C LEU A 10 0.25 -36.05 -8.45
N LEU A 11 -0.25 -34.88 -8.11
CA LEU A 11 -1.67 -34.74 -7.75
C LEU A 11 -2.57 -34.92 -8.96
N PRO A 12 -3.76 -35.53 -8.80
CA PRO A 12 -4.75 -35.66 -9.87
C PRO A 12 -5.12 -34.33 -10.49
N LEU A 13 -5.40 -33.32 -9.66
CA LEU A 13 -5.72 -31.96 -10.12
C LEU A 13 -4.56 -31.01 -9.83
N ARG A 14 -3.90 -30.59 -10.90
CA ARG A 14 -2.72 -29.72 -10.86
C ARG A 14 -3.12 -28.27 -11.11
N LEU A 15 -3.48 -27.55 -10.06
CA LEU A 15 -3.81 -26.14 -10.15
C LEU A 15 -2.53 -25.30 -10.16
N PRO A 16 -2.28 -24.49 -11.20
CA PRO A 16 -1.15 -23.57 -11.14
C PRO A 16 -1.43 -22.44 -10.12
N PRO A 17 -0.39 -21.96 -9.41
CA PRO A 17 -0.53 -20.79 -8.57
C PRO A 17 -0.80 -19.53 -9.40
N VAL A 18 -1.51 -18.59 -8.80
CA VAL A 18 -1.67 -17.24 -9.36
C VAL A 18 -0.44 -16.42 -9.02
N HIS A 19 0.04 -15.62 -9.96
CA HIS A 19 1.22 -14.78 -9.70
C HIS A 19 1.01 -13.88 -8.48
N GLY A 20 1.93 -14.00 -7.50
CA GLY A 20 1.86 -13.28 -6.23
C GLY A 20 0.93 -13.89 -5.20
N GLU A 21 0.31 -15.04 -5.46
CA GLU A 21 -0.57 -15.71 -4.51
C GLU A 21 0.15 -15.99 -3.20
N VAL A 22 -0.58 -15.83 -2.09
CA VAL A 22 -0.09 -16.20 -0.75
C VAL A 22 0.11 -17.70 -0.70
N PHE A 23 1.29 -18.15 -0.28
CA PHE A 23 1.67 -19.55 -0.32
C PHE A 23 0.68 -20.46 0.43
N GLY A 24 0.28 -20.08 1.65
CA GLY A 24 -0.72 -20.83 2.42
C GLY A 24 -2.08 -20.89 1.75
N TRP A 25 -2.46 -19.83 1.04
CA TRP A 25 -3.72 -19.79 0.27
C TRP A 25 -3.67 -20.72 -0.94
N TYR A 26 -2.54 -20.73 -1.65
CA TYR A 26 -2.31 -21.65 -2.76
C TYR A 26 -2.39 -23.11 -2.32
N LEU A 27 -1.73 -23.48 -1.22
CA LEU A 27 -1.80 -24.84 -0.69
C LEU A 27 -3.21 -25.24 -0.27
N HIS A 28 -3.97 -24.29 0.31
CA HIS A 28 -5.35 -24.56 0.66
C HIS A 28 -6.20 -24.84 -0.58
N ARG A 29 -6.05 -24.03 -1.63
CA ARG A 29 -6.78 -24.19 -2.90
C ARG A 29 -6.38 -25.48 -3.62
N LEU A 30 -5.10 -25.80 -3.64
CA LEU A 30 -4.56 -27.05 -4.22
C LEU A 30 -5.09 -28.29 -3.47
N ALA A 31 -5.13 -28.23 -2.14
CA ALA A 31 -5.65 -29.31 -1.30
C ALA A 31 -7.15 -29.50 -1.51
N ALA A 32 -7.93 -28.42 -1.50
CA ALA A 32 -9.38 -28.46 -1.72
C ALA A 32 -9.73 -29.10 -3.07
N ALA A 33 -9.02 -28.73 -4.13
CA ALA A 33 -9.23 -29.31 -5.45
C ALA A 33 -8.95 -30.83 -5.51
N ASN A 34 -8.07 -31.32 -4.66
CA ASN A 34 -7.72 -32.74 -4.58
C ASN A 34 -8.44 -33.47 -3.43
N HIS A 35 -9.48 -32.87 -2.86
CA HIS A 35 -10.30 -33.46 -1.77
C HIS A 35 -9.49 -33.87 -0.54
N VAL A 36 -8.39 -33.17 -0.24
CA VAL A 36 -7.58 -33.36 0.96
C VAL A 36 -7.55 -32.08 1.79
N THR A 37 -7.19 -32.16 3.05
CA THR A 37 -7.00 -30.97 3.87
C THR A 37 -5.64 -30.34 3.60
N SER A 38 -5.53 -29.03 3.78
CA SER A 38 -4.24 -28.32 3.68
C SER A 38 -3.21 -28.85 4.67
N GLY A 39 -3.66 -29.36 5.83
CA GLY A 39 -2.80 -30.03 6.81
C GLY A 39 -2.23 -31.36 6.31
N GLN A 40 -3.04 -32.17 5.61
CA GLN A 40 -2.57 -33.41 4.98
C GLN A 40 -1.53 -33.10 3.89
N LEU A 41 -1.85 -32.14 3.01
CA LEU A 41 -0.91 -31.71 1.97
C LEU A 41 0.40 -31.17 2.57
N ALA A 42 0.31 -30.39 3.65
CA ALA A 42 1.49 -29.88 4.34
C ALA A 42 2.37 -30.97 4.92
N LYS A 43 1.77 -32.02 5.49
CA LYS A 43 2.50 -33.18 6.01
C LYS A 43 3.28 -33.96 4.93
N THR A 44 2.85 -33.92 3.69
CA THR A 44 3.60 -34.51 2.57
C THR A 44 4.77 -33.62 2.11
N LEU A 45 4.77 -32.35 2.43
CA LEU A 45 5.81 -31.38 2.05
C LEU A 45 6.95 -31.29 3.08
N THR A 46 6.67 -31.52 4.37
CA THR A 46 7.62 -31.29 5.46
C THR A 46 7.43 -32.27 6.59
N PRO A 47 8.53 -32.72 7.25
CA PRO A 47 8.51 -33.64 8.36
C PRO A 47 7.89 -33.09 9.65
N PHE A 48 7.59 -31.83 9.72
CA PHE A 48 7.12 -31.19 10.94
C PHE A 48 5.63 -31.38 11.19
N LYS A 49 5.27 -32.09 12.26
CA LYS A 49 3.89 -32.40 12.67
C LYS A 49 3.03 -31.11 12.87
N ASN A 50 3.66 -30.00 13.19
CA ASN A 50 3.00 -28.71 13.47
C ASN A 50 3.19 -27.66 12.36
N ALA A 51 3.38 -28.08 11.11
CA ALA A 51 3.36 -27.16 9.97
C ALA A 51 1.93 -26.64 9.75
N LEU A 52 1.45 -25.80 10.67
CA LEU A 52 0.20 -25.09 10.52
C LEU A 52 0.39 -24.01 9.45
N ILE A 53 -0.04 -24.33 8.25
CA ILE A 53 -0.14 -23.36 7.18
C ILE A 53 -1.40 -22.54 7.43
N GLY A 54 -1.27 -21.36 8.03
CA GLY A 54 -2.37 -20.42 8.12
C GLY A 54 -2.80 -20.00 6.73
N LYS A 55 -4.11 -20.03 6.42
CA LYS A 55 -4.68 -19.60 5.13
C LYS A 55 -4.19 -18.24 4.67
N ARG A 56 -3.84 -17.34 5.59
CA ARG A 56 -3.46 -15.95 5.33
C ARG A 56 -1.98 -15.65 5.55
N THR A 57 -1.16 -16.68 5.66
CA THR A 57 0.26 -16.49 5.94
C THR A 57 1.11 -17.24 4.92
N ASP A 58 2.22 -16.62 4.52
CA ASP A 58 3.28 -17.32 3.79
C ASP A 58 4.17 -18.13 4.74
N THR A 59 3.86 -18.14 6.01
CA THR A 59 4.63 -18.80 7.04
C THR A 59 4.35 -20.30 7.03
N LEU A 60 5.18 -21.04 6.32
CA LEU A 60 5.57 -22.36 6.76
C LEU A 60 6.48 -22.17 7.97
N TRP A 61 6.02 -22.52 9.14
CA TRP A 61 6.76 -22.34 10.39
C TRP A 61 8.16 -22.98 10.35
N ARG A 62 8.38 -23.95 9.48
CA ARG A 62 9.70 -24.51 9.20
C ARG A 62 9.81 -24.88 7.73
N TRP A 63 10.27 -23.96 6.94
CA TRP A 63 10.70 -24.25 5.58
C TRP A 63 11.95 -25.12 5.60
N THR A 64 11.90 -26.23 4.88
CA THR A 64 13.07 -27.06 4.62
C THR A 64 13.40 -27.03 3.14
N PRO A 65 14.67 -27.29 2.75
CA PRO A 65 15.05 -27.37 1.33
C PRO A 65 14.22 -28.38 0.53
N MET A 66 13.62 -29.37 1.21
CA MET A 66 12.80 -30.42 0.57
C MET A 66 11.40 -29.93 0.13
N VAL A 67 10.89 -28.83 0.69
CA VAL A 67 9.52 -28.37 0.41
C VAL A 67 9.32 -28.01 -1.05
N LEU A 68 10.25 -27.27 -1.63
CA LEU A 68 10.11 -26.83 -3.04
C LEU A 68 10.24 -28.01 -4.03
N PRO A 69 11.23 -28.91 -3.95
CA PRO A 69 11.28 -30.09 -4.79
C PRO A 69 10.03 -30.96 -4.70
N ARG A 70 9.51 -31.19 -3.47
CA ARG A 70 8.29 -31.98 -3.28
C ARG A 70 7.05 -31.28 -3.85
N LEU A 71 6.94 -29.99 -3.68
CA LEU A 71 5.86 -29.21 -4.28
C LEU A 71 5.93 -29.23 -5.82
N ALA A 72 7.12 -29.15 -6.38
CA ALA A 72 7.36 -29.29 -7.81
C ALA A 72 6.88 -30.65 -8.33
N LEU A 73 7.22 -31.73 -7.63
CA LEU A 73 6.74 -33.09 -7.94
C LEU A 73 5.20 -33.19 -7.83
N LEU A 74 4.60 -32.68 -6.75
CA LEU A 74 3.15 -32.70 -6.55
C LEU A 74 2.38 -31.97 -7.66
N THR A 75 2.90 -30.85 -8.11
CA THR A 75 2.22 -29.96 -9.06
C THR A 75 2.61 -30.21 -10.52
N GLY A 76 3.74 -30.88 -10.75
CA GLY A 76 4.34 -31.02 -12.07
C GLY A 76 4.90 -29.72 -12.63
N LEU A 77 5.12 -28.71 -11.78
CA LEU A 77 5.69 -27.41 -12.17
C LEU A 77 7.19 -27.37 -11.83
N ALA A 78 7.97 -26.74 -12.70
CA ALA A 78 9.37 -26.51 -12.41
C ALA A 78 9.56 -25.64 -11.15
N PRO A 79 10.60 -25.89 -10.33
CA PRO A 79 10.89 -25.07 -9.13
C PRO A 79 10.98 -23.57 -9.43
N GLU A 80 11.57 -23.21 -10.57
CA GLU A 80 11.73 -21.81 -11.01
C GLU A 80 10.37 -21.15 -11.28
N THR A 81 9.45 -21.89 -11.88
CA THR A 81 8.08 -21.44 -12.12
C THR A 81 7.35 -21.19 -10.80
N LEU A 82 7.53 -22.10 -9.83
CA LEU A 82 6.97 -21.93 -8.48
C LEU A 82 7.55 -20.70 -7.78
N ARG A 83 8.86 -20.47 -7.85
CA ARG A 83 9.51 -19.26 -7.30
C ARG A 83 8.98 -17.99 -7.95
N MET A 84 8.80 -17.99 -9.27
CA MET A 84 8.30 -16.85 -10.00
C MET A 84 6.84 -16.52 -9.65
N LEU A 85 5.99 -17.53 -9.55
CA LEU A 85 4.57 -17.36 -9.25
C LEU A 85 4.27 -17.12 -7.77
N LEU A 86 5.08 -17.72 -6.89
CA LEU A 86 4.97 -17.61 -5.43
C LEU A 86 6.21 -16.91 -4.85
N PRO A 87 6.31 -15.58 -4.95
CA PRO A 87 7.52 -14.84 -4.56
C PRO A 87 7.86 -14.95 -3.07
N ALA A 88 6.96 -15.47 -2.25
CA ALA A 88 7.26 -15.84 -0.88
C ALA A 88 8.36 -16.92 -0.79
N ILE A 89 8.39 -17.87 -1.73
CA ILE A 89 9.36 -18.98 -1.75
C ILE A 89 10.79 -18.44 -1.84
N SER A 90 11.10 -17.63 -2.85
CA SER A 90 12.44 -17.05 -3.02
C SER A 90 12.92 -16.26 -1.80
N ARG A 91 11.98 -15.61 -1.10
CA ARG A 91 12.31 -14.83 0.10
C ARG A 91 12.53 -15.69 1.32
N ILE A 92 11.82 -16.82 1.41
CA ILE A 92 12.03 -17.79 2.48
C ILE A 92 13.39 -18.46 2.29
N GLU A 93 13.73 -18.85 1.06
CA GLU A 93 15.01 -19.48 0.72
C GLU A 93 16.21 -18.54 0.96
N ALA A 94 16.05 -17.24 0.73
CA ALA A 94 17.10 -16.25 0.95
C ALA A 94 17.43 -16.00 2.43
N ARG A 95 16.64 -16.55 3.37
CA ARG A 95 16.86 -16.41 4.81
C ARG A 95 17.33 -17.70 5.44
N THR A 96 18.60 -17.75 5.73
CA THR A 96 19.21 -18.79 6.57
C THR A 96 18.87 -18.51 8.04
N GLY A 97 17.99 -19.30 8.67
CA GLY A 97 17.88 -19.23 10.12
C GLY A 97 16.49 -19.29 10.77
N GLY A 98 15.46 -19.78 10.09
CA GLY A 98 14.21 -20.16 10.78
C GLY A 98 13.37 -19.01 11.38
N GLU A 99 13.69 -17.77 11.06
CA GLU A 99 12.88 -16.61 11.49
C GLU A 99 11.50 -16.60 10.85
N VAL A 100 10.49 -16.43 11.68
CA VAL A 100 9.11 -16.22 11.25
C VAL A 100 9.02 -14.94 10.42
N ILE A 101 8.80 -15.07 9.13
CA ILE A 101 8.65 -13.91 8.24
C ILE A 101 7.28 -13.29 8.48
N ARG A 102 7.21 -12.28 9.30
CA ARG A 102 6.01 -11.43 9.41
C ARG A 102 5.94 -10.52 8.20
N TYR A 103 5.23 -10.95 7.16
CA TYR A 103 4.99 -10.10 5.99
C TYR A 103 4.08 -8.94 6.38
N ARG A 104 4.61 -7.73 6.43
CA ARG A 104 3.84 -6.48 6.48
C ARG A 104 3.31 -6.04 5.11
N ARG A 105 3.48 -6.86 4.06
CA ARG A 105 2.90 -6.50 2.76
C ARG A 105 1.39 -6.60 2.82
N ARG A 106 0.74 -5.57 2.28
CA ARG A 106 -0.72 -5.56 2.18
C ARG A 106 -1.15 -6.72 1.30
N LEU A 107 -1.99 -7.57 1.83
CA LEU A 107 -2.65 -8.62 1.07
C LEU A 107 -3.88 -8.02 0.37
N TYR A 108 -4.24 -8.54 -0.77
CA TYR A 108 -5.46 -8.19 -1.48
C TYR A 108 -6.14 -9.43 -2.03
N VAL A 109 -7.44 -9.34 -2.25
CA VAL A 109 -8.18 -10.35 -3.00
C VAL A 109 -8.03 -10.02 -4.48
N ALA A 110 -7.47 -10.96 -5.26
CA ALA A 110 -7.31 -10.80 -6.69
C ALA A 110 -8.67 -10.57 -7.36
N CYS A 111 -8.68 -9.80 -8.45
CA CYS A 111 -9.91 -9.47 -9.17
C CYS A 111 -10.71 -10.72 -9.52
N SER A 112 -11.94 -10.84 -9.01
CA SER A 112 -12.81 -12.00 -9.21
C SER A 112 -13.06 -12.30 -10.70
N HIS A 113 -13.27 -11.26 -11.52
CA HIS A 113 -13.44 -11.45 -12.98
C HIS A 113 -12.18 -11.99 -13.65
N CYS A 114 -10.98 -11.57 -13.22
CA CYS A 114 -9.73 -12.14 -13.73
C CYS A 114 -9.58 -13.60 -13.32
N MET A 115 -9.97 -13.95 -12.10
CA MET A 115 -9.90 -15.32 -11.60
C MET A 115 -10.92 -16.21 -12.28
N HIS A 116 -12.15 -15.76 -12.43
CA HIS A 116 -13.20 -16.49 -13.13
C HIS A 116 -12.81 -16.86 -14.57
N ARG A 117 -12.16 -15.94 -15.29
CA ARG A 117 -11.64 -16.24 -16.64
C ARG A 117 -10.53 -17.31 -16.69
N ARG A 118 -9.94 -17.63 -15.54
CA ARG A 118 -8.96 -18.71 -15.37
C ARG A 118 -9.59 -19.99 -14.82
N GLY A 119 -10.91 -20.03 -14.71
CA GLY A 119 -11.64 -21.15 -14.10
C GLY A 119 -11.54 -21.20 -12.57
N ILE A 120 -11.08 -20.10 -11.93
CA ILE A 120 -10.96 -20.03 -10.48
C ILE A 120 -12.17 -19.27 -9.94
N THR A 121 -13.04 -19.98 -9.23
CA THR A 121 -14.27 -19.44 -8.64
C THR A 121 -14.06 -18.92 -7.21
N GLU A 122 -13.09 -19.46 -6.51
CA GLU A 122 -12.76 -19.06 -5.15
C GLU A 122 -11.96 -17.76 -5.11
N PRO A 123 -12.13 -16.95 -4.04
CA PRO A 123 -11.29 -15.78 -3.83
C PRO A 123 -9.82 -16.18 -3.72
N VAL A 124 -8.94 -15.50 -4.45
CA VAL A 124 -7.49 -15.70 -4.38
C VAL A 124 -6.85 -14.56 -3.60
N LEU A 125 -6.19 -14.89 -2.51
CA LEU A 125 -5.43 -13.93 -1.72
C LEU A 125 -4.00 -13.82 -2.26
N ALA A 126 -3.56 -12.61 -2.56
CA ALA A 126 -2.24 -12.38 -3.14
C ALA A 126 -1.52 -11.18 -2.47
N HIS A 127 -0.20 -11.16 -2.64
CA HIS A 127 0.63 -10.02 -2.25
C HIS A 127 0.45 -8.88 -3.21
N ARG A 128 0.06 -7.74 -2.70
CA ARG A 128 -0.18 -6.55 -3.51
C ARG A 128 1.13 -5.83 -3.82
N PRO A 129 1.47 -5.62 -5.10
CA PRO A 129 2.46 -4.62 -5.48
C PRO A 129 2.04 -3.24 -4.96
N ALA A 130 3.03 -2.42 -4.56
CA ALA A 130 2.77 -1.11 -3.97
C ALA A 130 1.95 -0.19 -4.88
N ASP A 131 2.11 -0.35 -6.19
CA ASP A 131 1.48 0.42 -7.25
C ASP A 131 0.17 -0.17 -7.80
N LEU A 132 -0.34 -1.27 -7.23
CA LEU A 132 -1.57 -1.92 -7.70
C LEU A 132 -2.72 -1.67 -6.74
N GLN A 133 -3.63 -0.79 -7.12
CA GLN A 133 -4.87 -0.52 -6.38
C GLN A 133 -6.11 -0.96 -7.17
N LEU A 134 -6.01 -0.95 -8.50
CA LEU A 134 -7.13 -1.13 -9.41
C LEU A 134 -6.82 -2.20 -10.47
N CYS A 135 -7.73 -3.17 -10.66
CA CYS A 135 -7.72 -4.04 -11.83
C CYS A 135 -8.13 -3.23 -13.07
N ARG A 136 -7.15 -2.85 -13.89
CA ARG A 136 -7.36 -2.04 -15.09
C ARG A 136 -8.30 -2.67 -16.12
N ARG A 137 -8.33 -4.01 -16.20
CA ARG A 137 -9.15 -4.73 -17.16
C ARG A 137 -10.63 -4.67 -16.83
N HIS A 138 -10.97 -4.68 -15.53
CA HIS A 138 -12.35 -4.80 -15.08
C HIS A 138 -12.83 -3.59 -14.27
N GLY A 139 -11.99 -2.57 -14.07
CA GLY A 139 -12.35 -1.40 -13.27
C GLY A 139 -12.68 -1.74 -11.82
N ILE A 140 -12.04 -2.78 -11.26
CA ILE A 140 -12.29 -3.26 -9.90
C ILE A 140 -11.21 -2.75 -8.96
N TRP A 141 -11.61 -2.09 -7.88
CA TRP A 141 -10.72 -1.73 -6.79
C TRP A 141 -10.34 -2.96 -5.99
N LEU A 142 -9.04 -3.12 -5.72
CA LEU A 142 -8.46 -4.35 -5.16
C LEU A 142 -8.01 -4.20 -3.70
N ASP A 143 -8.24 -3.06 -3.08
CA ASP A 143 -7.90 -2.85 -1.68
C ASP A 143 -9.02 -3.28 -0.76
N GLY A 144 -8.69 -4.00 0.29
CA GLY A 144 -9.64 -4.46 1.28
C GLY A 144 -10.27 -5.82 1.00
N ASN A 145 -11.30 -6.12 1.77
CA ASN A 145 -12.04 -7.38 1.68
C ASN A 145 -13.17 -7.34 0.63
N ARG A 146 -13.53 -6.15 0.18
CA ARG A 146 -14.63 -5.93 -0.77
C ARG A 146 -14.08 -5.36 -2.07
N GLN A 147 -14.61 -5.86 -3.18
CA GLN A 147 -14.27 -5.36 -4.51
C GLN A 147 -15.31 -4.32 -4.95
N TYR A 148 -14.87 -3.08 -5.16
CA TYR A 148 -15.70 -1.99 -5.66
C TYR A 148 -15.52 -1.84 -7.16
N ARG A 149 -16.64 -1.73 -7.90
CA ARG A 149 -16.59 -1.34 -9.32
C ARG A 149 -16.40 0.17 -9.40
N VAL A 150 -15.26 0.59 -9.94
CA VAL A 150 -14.88 2.02 -10.03
C VAL A 150 -14.47 2.42 -11.46
N GLY A 151 -14.72 1.54 -12.44
CA GLY A 151 -14.38 1.82 -13.85
C GLY A 151 -15.13 3.00 -14.46
N HIS A 152 -16.25 3.41 -13.86
CA HIS A 152 -17.02 4.60 -14.23
C HIS A 152 -16.42 5.91 -13.71
N LEU A 153 -15.38 5.84 -12.87
CA LEU A 153 -14.64 7.00 -12.33
C LEU A 153 -13.30 7.13 -13.08
N PRO A 154 -13.24 7.85 -14.20
CA PRO A 154 -12.06 7.90 -15.08
C PRO A 154 -10.82 8.48 -14.40
N GLU A 155 -11.01 9.37 -13.43
CA GLU A 155 -9.93 9.94 -12.63
C GLU A 155 -9.21 8.89 -11.78
N LEU A 156 -9.89 7.84 -11.29
CA LEU A 156 -9.26 6.73 -10.57
C LEU A 156 -8.40 5.87 -11.51
N VAL A 157 -8.89 5.64 -12.71
CA VAL A 157 -8.15 4.89 -13.74
C VAL A 157 -6.90 5.66 -14.15
N THR A 158 -7.04 6.97 -14.37
CA THR A 158 -5.92 7.87 -14.70
C THR A 158 -4.90 7.91 -13.56
N ALA A 159 -5.36 8.03 -12.31
CA ALA A 159 -4.51 7.99 -11.13
C ALA A 159 -3.74 6.66 -11.03
N GLN A 160 -4.39 5.52 -11.31
CA GLN A 160 -3.72 4.21 -11.32
C GLN A 160 -2.59 4.15 -12.37
N HIS A 161 -2.80 4.71 -13.57
CA HIS A 161 -1.75 4.78 -14.58
C HIS A 161 -0.57 5.64 -14.13
N ARG A 162 -0.87 6.79 -13.51
CA ARG A 162 0.13 7.70 -12.95
C ARG A 162 0.89 7.05 -11.80
N HIS A 163 0.20 6.34 -10.88
CA HIS A 163 0.83 5.64 -9.77
C HIS A 163 1.87 4.62 -10.25
N ARG A 164 1.53 3.81 -11.26
CA ARG A 164 2.46 2.84 -11.85
C ARG A 164 3.67 3.51 -12.52
N ARG A 165 3.47 4.67 -13.12
CA ARG A 165 4.57 5.46 -13.70
C ARG A 165 5.51 5.98 -12.61
N ILE A 166 4.95 6.51 -11.52
CA ILE A 166 5.70 6.99 -10.35
C ILE A 166 6.51 5.84 -9.73
N ALA A 167 5.89 4.68 -9.51
CA ALA A 167 6.55 3.51 -8.93
C ALA A 167 7.75 3.03 -9.77
N ARG A 168 7.63 3.07 -11.09
CA ARG A 168 8.74 2.72 -12.00
C ARG A 168 9.84 3.78 -12.05
N ARG A 169 9.46 5.06 -11.93
CA ARG A 169 10.41 6.17 -11.99
C ARG A 169 11.19 6.36 -10.70
N PHE A 170 10.58 6.07 -9.56
CA PHE A 170 11.13 6.36 -8.22
C PHE A 170 11.04 5.14 -7.30
N PRO A 171 11.64 3.97 -7.68
CA PRO A 171 11.47 2.72 -6.91
C PRO A 171 12.03 2.85 -5.49
N ASP A 172 13.18 3.54 -5.32
CA ASP A 172 13.90 3.62 -4.04
C ASP A 172 13.19 4.51 -3.01
N THR A 173 12.48 5.53 -3.46
CA THR A 173 11.74 6.45 -2.58
C THR A 173 10.27 6.09 -2.41
N LEU A 174 9.76 5.17 -3.21
CA LEU A 174 8.31 4.87 -3.30
C LEU A 174 7.68 4.51 -1.96
N GLU A 175 8.31 3.65 -1.17
CA GLU A 175 7.73 3.20 0.11
C GLU A 175 7.59 4.35 1.12
N ALA A 176 8.64 5.15 1.29
CA ALA A 176 8.62 6.31 2.18
C ALA A 176 7.63 7.35 1.67
N ALA A 177 7.68 7.67 0.37
CA ALA A 177 6.78 8.61 -0.27
C ALA A 177 5.31 8.19 -0.17
N THR A 178 5.02 6.89 -0.26
CA THR A 178 3.65 6.36 -0.10
C THR A 178 3.12 6.65 1.31
N LYS A 179 3.92 6.39 2.35
CA LYS A 179 3.53 6.66 3.74
C LYS A 179 3.30 8.15 3.99
N GLU A 180 4.19 8.99 3.48
CA GLU A 180 4.12 10.46 3.61
C GLU A 180 2.89 11.02 2.89
N ALA A 181 2.66 10.66 1.62
CA ALA A 181 1.51 11.11 0.84
C ALA A 181 0.17 10.63 1.45
N GLN A 182 0.11 9.38 1.93
CA GLN A 182 -1.08 8.87 2.63
C GLN A 182 -1.37 9.65 3.91
N HIS A 183 -0.31 9.99 4.66
CA HIS A 183 -0.47 10.79 5.88
C HIS A 183 -1.02 12.18 5.58
N MET A 184 -0.53 12.86 4.53
CA MET A 184 -1.01 14.18 4.12
C MET A 184 -2.49 14.16 3.76
N VAL A 185 -2.88 13.29 2.83
CA VAL A 185 -4.26 13.22 2.35
C VAL A 185 -5.22 12.79 3.46
N ARG A 186 -4.79 11.85 4.31
CA ARG A 186 -5.59 11.44 5.47
C ARG A 186 -5.75 12.57 6.49
N SER A 187 -4.71 13.36 6.72
CA SER A 187 -4.79 14.53 7.59
C SER A 187 -5.80 15.55 7.07
N TRP A 188 -5.80 15.83 5.77
CA TRP A 188 -6.78 16.73 5.15
C TRP A 188 -8.21 16.20 5.24
N LEU A 189 -8.41 14.90 5.02
CA LEU A 189 -9.70 14.25 5.15
C LEU A 189 -10.26 14.36 6.58
N LEU A 190 -9.45 14.04 7.58
CA LEU A 190 -9.86 14.05 8.98
C LEU A 190 -10.11 15.46 9.53
N ASN A 191 -9.27 16.40 9.14
CA ASN A 191 -9.39 17.78 9.61
C ASN A 191 -10.52 18.57 8.92
N LYS A 192 -11.03 18.08 7.77
CA LYS A 192 -12.11 18.70 6.98
C LYS A 192 -11.86 20.17 6.61
N LYS A 193 -10.59 20.59 6.56
CA LYS A 193 -10.19 21.98 6.37
C LYS A 193 -9.95 22.37 4.92
N GLN A 194 -10.15 21.43 3.98
CA GLN A 194 -9.90 21.60 2.55
C GLN A 194 -11.21 21.51 1.76
N PRO A 195 -12.06 22.56 1.69
CA PRO A 195 -13.42 22.49 1.15
C PRO A 195 -13.45 22.00 -0.31
N HIS A 196 -12.48 22.45 -1.14
CA HIS A 196 -12.40 22.03 -2.54
C HIS A 196 -12.07 20.55 -2.72
N LEU A 197 -11.21 19.98 -1.86
CA LEU A 197 -10.92 18.56 -1.86
C LEU A 197 -12.09 17.75 -1.31
N LEU A 198 -12.71 18.22 -0.24
CA LEU A 198 -13.88 17.58 0.36
C LEU A 198 -15.05 17.47 -0.61
N SER A 199 -15.33 18.52 -1.39
CA SER A 199 -16.36 18.45 -2.42
C SER A 199 -16.09 17.33 -3.41
N ARG A 200 -14.89 17.28 -4.00
CA ARG A 200 -14.50 16.21 -4.95
C ARG A 200 -14.58 14.82 -4.34
N TRP A 201 -14.18 14.68 -3.08
CA TRP A 201 -14.24 13.38 -2.38
C TRP A 201 -15.67 12.94 -2.11
N ASN A 202 -16.54 13.88 -1.70
CA ASN A 202 -17.96 13.61 -1.50
C ASN A 202 -18.65 13.20 -2.81
N ASP A 203 -18.33 13.87 -3.92
CA ASP A 203 -18.87 13.56 -5.25
C ASP A 203 -18.50 12.11 -5.67
N ARG A 204 -17.26 11.69 -5.41
CA ARG A 204 -16.82 10.30 -5.65
C ARG A 204 -17.44 9.31 -4.67
N LEU A 205 -17.55 9.67 -3.38
CA LEU A 205 -18.20 8.82 -2.37
C LEU A 205 -19.66 8.56 -2.70
N ALA A 206 -20.37 9.55 -3.23
CA ALA A 206 -21.77 9.42 -3.65
C ALA A 206 -21.95 8.41 -4.80
N GLN A 207 -20.92 8.22 -5.64
CA GLN A 207 -20.92 7.29 -6.75
C GLN A 207 -20.49 5.86 -6.36
N LEU A 208 -20.01 5.66 -5.14
CA LEU A 208 -19.66 4.34 -4.63
C LEU A 208 -20.83 3.70 -3.91
N PRO A 209 -20.97 2.35 -3.97
CA PRO A 209 -21.99 1.65 -3.21
C PRO A 209 -21.96 2.05 -1.73
N PRO A 210 -23.12 2.11 -1.06
CA PRO A 210 -23.20 2.49 0.34
C PRO A 210 -22.38 1.53 1.21
N LYS A 211 -21.94 2.06 2.35
CA LYS A 211 -21.24 1.24 3.36
C LYS A 211 -22.25 0.27 3.97
N GLU A 212 -21.94 -1.01 3.93
CA GLU A 212 -22.67 -1.97 4.73
C GLU A 212 -22.29 -1.78 6.20
N ALA A 213 -23.31 -1.55 7.03
CA ALA A 213 -23.15 -1.46 8.48
C ALA A 213 -22.88 -2.88 9.02
N THR A 214 -21.63 -3.26 9.11
CA THR A 214 -21.23 -4.46 9.85
C THR A 214 -20.79 -4.08 11.26
N TYR A 215 -21.15 -4.90 12.25
CA TYR A 215 -20.79 -4.70 13.66
C TYR A 215 -19.27 -4.48 13.84
N GLU A 216 -18.46 -5.19 13.07
CA GLU A 216 -16.99 -5.04 13.09
C GLU A 216 -16.50 -3.66 12.63
N ASN A 217 -17.19 -3.04 11.67
CA ASN A 217 -16.87 -1.70 11.17
C ASN A 217 -17.25 -0.60 12.15
N ILE A 218 -18.28 -0.81 12.96
CA ILE A 218 -18.76 0.14 13.97
C ILE A 218 -17.77 0.20 15.15
N ILE A 219 -17.33 -0.96 15.64
CA ILE A 219 -16.44 -1.04 16.83
C ILE A 219 -15.01 -0.60 16.52
N ARG A 220 -14.48 -0.96 15.35
CA ARG A 220 -13.04 -0.75 15.08
C ARG A 220 -12.68 0.63 14.56
N ARG A 221 -13.63 1.56 14.35
CA ARG A 221 -13.40 2.89 13.76
C ARG A 221 -12.40 2.84 12.58
N ARG A 222 -12.46 1.77 11.80
CA ARG A 222 -11.60 1.65 10.62
C ARG A 222 -11.98 2.75 9.65
N VAL A 223 -10.96 3.40 9.10
CA VAL A 223 -11.14 4.33 7.98
C VAL A 223 -11.94 3.60 6.90
N ASP A 224 -13.00 4.20 6.43
CA ASP A 224 -13.85 3.63 5.40
C ASP A 224 -13.01 3.37 4.14
N GLU A 225 -13.04 2.14 3.62
CA GLU A 225 -12.32 1.79 2.39
C GLU A 225 -12.73 2.70 1.23
N ARG A 226 -13.96 3.18 1.23
CA ARG A 226 -14.49 4.13 0.25
C ARG A 226 -13.78 5.49 0.29
N GLU A 227 -13.36 5.94 1.48
CA GLU A 227 -12.58 7.17 1.65
C GLU A 227 -11.21 7.04 0.96
N TYR A 228 -10.57 5.86 1.03
CA TYR A 228 -9.33 5.62 0.28
C TYR A 228 -9.55 5.64 -1.22
N ILE A 229 -10.66 5.10 -1.70
CA ILE A 229 -11.01 5.16 -3.12
C ILE A 229 -11.24 6.61 -3.53
N ALA A 230 -12.06 7.34 -2.79
CA ALA A 230 -12.41 8.73 -3.10
C ALA A 230 -11.20 9.68 -3.12
N THR A 231 -10.23 9.45 -2.23
CA THR A 231 -9.03 10.29 -2.09
C THR A 231 -7.85 9.85 -2.96
N TYR A 232 -7.97 8.74 -3.67
CA TYR A 232 -6.86 8.14 -4.41
C TYR A 232 -6.20 9.04 -5.48
N PRO A 233 -6.93 9.85 -6.28
CA PRO A 233 -6.31 10.76 -7.25
C PRO A 233 -5.41 11.80 -6.60
N GLU A 234 -5.83 12.38 -5.49
CA GLU A 234 -5.06 13.35 -4.73
C GLU A 234 -3.85 12.68 -4.06
N PHE A 235 -4.04 11.48 -3.50
CA PHE A 235 -2.92 10.68 -2.98
C PHE A 235 -1.85 10.44 -4.05
N VAL A 236 -2.22 10.02 -5.25
CA VAL A 236 -1.26 9.78 -6.33
C VAL A 236 -0.59 11.08 -6.80
N THR A 237 -1.31 12.18 -6.75
CA THR A 237 -0.76 13.50 -7.07
C THR A 237 0.32 13.91 -6.08
N MET A 238 0.05 13.77 -4.79
CA MET A 238 1.02 14.04 -3.73
C MET A 238 2.18 13.04 -3.75
N LEU A 239 1.89 11.74 -3.99
CA LEU A 239 2.92 10.73 -4.15
C LEU A 239 3.94 11.12 -5.23
N GLY A 240 3.47 11.61 -6.39
CA GLY A 240 4.35 12.05 -7.47
C GLY A 240 5.21 13.28 -7.13
N MET A 241 4.79 14.09 -6.18
CA MET A 241 5.58 15.20 -5.66
C MET A 241 6.59 14.71 -4.63
N VAL A 242 6.12 13.93 -3.65
CA VAL A 242 6.90 13.48 -2.50
C VAL A 242 7.96 12.43 -2.91
N ALA A 243 7.71 11.63 -3.94
CA ALA A 243 8.67 10.66 -4.46
C ALA A 243 9.82 11.30 -5.26
N ASP A 244 9.61 12.49 -5.81
CA ASP A 244 10.60 13.17 -6.64
C ASP A 244 11.79 13.65 -5.79
N PRO A 245 13.03 13.20 -6.08
CA PRO A 245 14.23 13.62 -5.36
C PRO A 245 14.43 15.14 -5.34
N ALA A 246 14.06 15.86 -6.41
CA ALA A 246 14.20 17.30 -6.47
C ALA A 246 13.34 18.03 -5.42
N TRP A 247 12.14 17.53 -5.15
CA TRP A 247 11.28 18.05 -4.07
C TRP A 247 11.75 17.60 -2.69
N ARG A 248 12.27 16.38 -2.58
CA ARG A 248 12.88 15.90 -1.33
C ARG A 248 14.10 16.71 -0.94
N ALA A 249 14.93 17.09 -1.89
CA ALA A 249 16.12 17.93 -1.64
C ALA A 249 15.77 19.35 -1.16
N ARG A 250 14.56 19.85 -1.44
CA ARG A 250 14.07 21.14 -0.95
C ARG A 250 13.54 21.10 0.48
N ARG A 251 13.42 19.92 1.09
CA ARG A 251 13.07 19.83 2.52
C ARG A 251 14.16 20.51 3.33
N ALA A 252 13.75 21.20 4.40
CA ALA A 252 14.69 21.91 5.24
C ALA A 252 15.86 21.00 5.64
N PRO A 253 17.10 21.37 5.35
CA PRO A 253 18.26 20.61 5.79
C PRO A 253 18.26 20.56 7.33
N ARG A 254 18.80 19.49 7.90
CA ARG A 254 18.96 19.35 9.38
C ARG A 254 19.89 20.37 10.01
N GLN A 255 20.34 21.36 9.25
CA GLN A 255 21.25 22.42 9.66
C GLN A 255 20.48 23.72 9.90
N TRP A 256 21.14 24.66 10.50
CA TRP A 256 20.67 26.03 10.73
C TRP A 256 20.16 26.65 9.41
N VAL A 257 18.89 26.99 9.37
CA VAL A 257 18.25 27.58 8.17
C VAL A 257 17.77 28.99 8.55
N ASN A 258 18.08 29.94 7.70
CA ASN A 258 17.53 31.28 7.78
C ASN A 258 15.98 31.19 7.66
N LEU A 259 15.28 31.87 8.55
CA LEU A 259 13.80 31.85 8.62
C LEU A 259 13.14 32.22 7.29
N SER A 260 13.67 33.21 6.60
CA SER A 260 13.17 33.67 5.29
C SER A 260 13.36 32.61 4.19
N GLN A 261 14.45 31.86 4.22
CA GLN A 261 14.68 30.75 3.29
C GLN A 261 13.73 29.57 3.56
N HIS A 262 13.53 29.26 4.83
CA HIS A 262 12.58 28.24 5.26
C HIS A 262 11.15 28.59 4.82
N ARG A 263 10.71 29.84 5.03
CA ARG A 263 9.41 30.34 4.61
C ARG A 263 9.23 30.24 3.08
N ARG A 264 10.22 30.67 2.28
CA ARG A 264 10.20 30.52 0.81
C ARG A 264 10.11 29.04 0.38
N THR A 265 10.76 28.13 1.07
CA THR A 265 10.68 26.70 0.78
C THR A 265 9.27 26.17 1.03
N ILE A 266 8.66 26.51 2.17
CA ILE A 266 7.28 26.18 2.49
C ILE A 266 6.34 26.73 1.43
N ASP A 267 6.49 28.02 1.07
CA ASP A 267 5.67 28.67 0.06
C ASP A 267 5.74 27.97 -1.29
N ALA A 268 6.94 27.58 -1.73
CA ALA A 268 7.14 26.85 -2.98
C ALA A 268 6.50 25.45 -2.96
N VAL A 269 6.57 24.75 -1.81
CA VAL A 269 5.94 23.44 -1.64
C VAL A 269 4.43 23.53 -1.70
N TYR A 270 3.84 24.49 -1.02
CA TYR A 270 2.38 24.71 -1.06
C TYR A 270 1.92 25.12 -2.46
N ALA A 271 2.57 26.08 -3.10
CA ALA A 271 2.24 26.52 -4.45
C ALA A 271 2.28 25.35 -5.45
N GLU A 272 3.27 24.49 -5.37
CA GLU A 272 3.36 23.32 -6.25
C GLU A 272 2.28 22.28 -5.93
N ALA A 273 1.98 22.03 -4.66
CA ALA A 273 0.89 21.13 -4.27
C ALA A 273 -0.47 21.65 -4.75
N GLU A 274 -0.76 22.93 -4.56
CA GLU A 274 -1.97 23.64 -5.05
C GLU A 274 -2.09 23.52 -6.56
N ARG A 275 -1.02 23.81 -7.29
CA ARG A 275 -0.97 23.69 -8.74
C ARG A 275 -1.25 22.25 -9.20
N ARG A 276 -0.61 21.25 -8.59
CA ARG A 276 -0.78 19.82 -8.96
C ARG A 276 -2.16 19.29 -8.63
N LEU A 277 -2.73 19.73 -7.52
CA LEU A 277 -4.07 19.34 -7.08
C LEU A 277 -5.16 20.14 -7.75
N ASN A 278 -4.79 21.21 -8.48
CA ASN A 278 -5.71 22.17 -9.08
C ASN A 278 -6.73 22.69 -8.04
N VAL A 279 -6.21 23.23 -6.95
CA VAL A 279 -7.00 23.87 -5.89
C VAL A 279 -6.51 25.31 -5.66
N PRO A 280 -7.40 26.24 -5.29
CA PRO A 280 -7.03 27.64 -5.14
C PRO A 280 -6.12 27.91 -3.94
N SER A 281 -6.28 27.16 -2.86
CA SER A 281 -5.42 27.24 -1.70
C SER A 281 -5.53 25.98 -0.84
N LEU A 282 -4.38 25.50 -0.36
CA LEU A 282 -4.25 24.49 0.70
C LEU A 282 -3.96 25.12 2.05
N ARG A 283 -3.61 26.42 2.07
CA ARG A 283 -3.35 27.15 3.31
C ARG A 283 -4.66 27.55 3.96
N GLU A 284 -4.79 27.24 5.22
CA GLU A 284 -5.83 27.84 6.04
C GLU A 284 -5.63 29.35 6.04
N LYS A 285 -6.74 30.12 5.90
CA LYS A 285 -6.72 31.56 6.21
C LYS A 285 -6.13 31.68 7.60
N ARG A 286 -4.99 32.35 7.68
CA ARG A 286 -4.16 32.50 8.89
C ARG A 286 -5.02 32.81 10.12
N GLN A 287 -5.29 31.81 10.93
CA GLN A 287 -5.47 32.02 12.36
C GLN A 287 -4.11 31.70 12.99
N SER A 288 -3.55 32.72 13.60
CA SER A 288 -2.26 32.78 14.24
C SER A 288 -1.83 31.48 14.96
N HIS A 289 -0.59 31.06 14.74
CA HIS A 289 0.27 30.28 15.65
C HIS A 289 0.14 28.76 15.78
N THR A 290 -0.65 28.03 15.01
CA THR A 290 -0.66 26.57 15.08
C THR A 290 -0.36 25.88 13.75
N PHE A 291 0.82 26.14 13.19
CA PHE A 291 1.35 25.40 12.02
C PHE A 291 1.64 23.91 12.32
N SER A 292 1.57 23.49 13.58
CA SER A 292 2.02 22.18 14.01
C SER A 292 1.18 21.00 13.52
N ASN A 293 -0.04 21.23 13.03
CA ASN A 293 -0.97 20.14 12.67
C ASN A 293 -1.15 19.88 11.17
N ASP A 294 -0.62 20.72 10.28
CA ASP A 294 -0.67 20.46 8.86
C ASP A 294 0.39 19.44 8.44
N ALA A 295 -0.06 18.33 7.83
CA ALA A 295 0.82 17.24 7.42
C ALA A 295 1.78 17.64 6.29
N LEU A 296 1.38 18.56 5.41
CA LEU A 296 2.25 19.08 4.35
C LEU A 296 3.34 19.99 4.94
N PHE A 297 2.96 20.83 5.92
CA PHE A 297 3.93 21.62 6.67
C PHE A 297 4.94 20.72 7.37
N ARG A 298 4.47 19.71 8.13
CA ARG A 298 5.35 18.76 8.81
C ARG A 298 6.23 17.98 7.87
N TRP A 299 5.76 17.67 6.68
CA TRP A 299 6.60 17.04 5.66
C TRP A 299 7.71 17.97 5.18
N THR A 300 7.42 19.25 5.00
CA THR A 300 8.40 20.27 4.59
C THR A 300 9.41 20.52 5.71
N ASP A 301 8.91 20.63 6.96
CA ASP A 301 9.68 20.80 8.18
C ASP A 301 10.08 19.45 8.79
N SER A 302 10.74 18.62 7.98
CA SER A 302 11.07 17.23 8.39
C SER A 302 12.17 17.11 9.45
N SER A 303 12.57 18.22 10.06
CA SER A 303 13.61 18.21 11.09
C SER A 303 13.20 17.45 12.35
N GLY A 304 11.90 17.25 12.63
CA GLY A 304 11.38 16.40 13.72
C GLY A 304 11.94 16.68 15.13
N ARG A 305 12.82 17.65 15.25
CA ARG A 305 13.46 18.13 16.49
C ARG A 305 13.69 19.62 16.31
N SER A 306 13.33 20.39 17.30
CA SER A 306 13.50 21.83 17.43
C SER A 306 14.52 22.43 16.47
N LEU A 307 14.04 22.99 15.37
CA LEU A 307 14.87 23.88 14.55
C LEU A 307 15.26 25.03 15.47
N MET A 308 16.52 25.08 15.87
CA MET A 308 17.07 26.32 16.36
C MET A 308 17.09 27.29 15.18
N LEU A 309 16.04 28.08 15.04
CA LEU A 309 15.98 29.14 14.06
C LEU A 309 16.95 30.25 14.50
N VAL A 310 17.95 30.54 13.69
CA VAL A 310 18.75 31.75 13.85
C VAL A 310 17.89 32.89 13.34
N ILE A 311 17.28 33.64 14.24
CA ILE A 311 16.57 34.88 13.89
C ILE A 311 17.64 35.90 13.54
N THR A 312 17.76 36.24 12.26
CA THR A 312 18.67 37.30 11.80
C THR A 312 17.99 38.65 12.06
N PRO A 313 18.78 39.77 12.15
CA PRO A 313 18.18 41.09 12.26
C PRO A 313 17.19 41.46 11.16
N GLU A 314 17.36 40.88 9.95
CA GLU A 314 16.45 41.04 8.81
C GLU A 314 15.10 40.35 9.06
N ASP A 315 15.10 39.18 9.72
CA ASP A 315 13.90 38.45 10.09
C ASP A 315 13.07 39.23 11.13
N HIS A 316 13.72 39.96 12.02
CA HIS A 316 13.09 40.81 13.03
C HIS A 316 12.33 42.00 12.39
N ASN A 317 12.89 42.58 11.32
CA ASN A 317 12.27 43.67 10.61
C ASN A 317 11.05 43.20 9.79
N ALA A 318 11.15 42.04 9.13
CA ALA A 318 10.03 41.42 8.42
C ALA A 318 8.82 41.09 9.33
N LEU A 319 9.08 40.68 10.58
CA LEU A 319 8.04 40.40 11.58
C LEU A 319 7.36 41.69 12.11
N ARG A 320 8.09 42.79 12.15
CA ARG A 320 7.53 44.11 12.54
C ARG A 320 6.62 44.70 11.47
N ASP A 321 7.02 44.60 10.19
CA ASP A 321 6.22 45.10 9.07
C ASP A 321 4.88 44.38 8.90
N ASP A 322 4.83 43.06 9.15
CA ASP A 322 3.58 42.28 9.14
C ASP A 322 2.65 42.65 10.32
N SER A 323 3.21 43.10 11.46
CA SER A 323 2.42 43.51 12.63
C SER A 323 1.83 44.92 12.49
N GLN A 324 2.35 45.75 11.60
CA GLN A 324 1.84 47.11 11.32
C GLN A 324 0.82 47.14 10.17
N ARG A 325 0.60 46.08 9.44
CA ARG A 325 -0.37 45.95 8.35
C ARG A 325 -1.67 45.23 8.71
N ASN A 326 -1.84 44.82 9.97
CA ASN A 326 -3.07 44.31 10.56
C ASN A 326 -3.60 45.26 11.62
#